data_ef7ff993b7bb25610eb51e3033072442
#
_entry.id   ef7ff993b7bb25610eb51e3033072442
#
_cell.length_a   1.000
_cell.length_b   1.000
_cell.length_c   1.000
_cell.angle_alpha   90.00
_cell.angle_beta   90.00
_cell.angle_gamma   90.00
#
_symmetry.space_group_name_H-M   'P 1'
#
loop_
_entity.id
_entity.type
_entity.pdbx_description
1 polymer ?
#
loop_
_entity_poly.entity_id
_entity_poly.type
_entity_poly.pdbx_seq_one_letter_code
_entity_poly.pdbx_strand_id
1 'polypeptide(L)'
;YVLNNLDYAIKQTLHNKKTALVTGPLNKEMIISIDKKFTGHTEYIQKITKSNDVLMMLASDQLRVALATTHIPIKDVAKTITKELIINKVKILNNDLKIKFNIKNPHIKVLGLNPHAGENGKIGSEELLHIKPALKDLRRKKINVSMPLSADTAFSKKNLEETDAFLGMYHDQVLPVLKALSF
;
A
#
# COMPACT_ATOMS: atom_id res chain seq x y z
N TYR A 1 12.19 -17.68 -21.41
CA TYR A 1 10.81 -18.18 -21.50
C TYR A 1 9.89 -17.47 -20.50
N VAL A 2 10.17 -17.54 -19.18
CA VAL A 2 9.29 -17.01 -18.13
C VAL A 2 9.04 -15.50 -18.25
N LEU A 3 10.10 -14.68 -18.44
CA LEU A 3 9.95 -13.24 -18.64
C LEU A 3 9.19 -12.90 -19.92
N ASN A 4 9.41 -13.64 -21.01
CA ASN A 4 8.68 -13.41 -22.26
C ASN A 4 7.17 -13.67 -22.09
N ASN A 5 6.80 -14.72 -21.35
CA ASN A 5 5.40 -15.00 -21.03
C ASN A 5 4.78 -13.90 -20.16
N LEU A 6 5.54 -13.41 -19.17
CA LEU A 6 5.09 -12.30 -18.32
C LEU A 6 4.91 -11.02 -19.14
N ASP A 7 5.85 -10.69 -20.03
CA ASP A 7 5.74 -9.54 -20.94
C ASP A 7 4.51 -9.63 -21.84
N TYR A 8 4.28 -10.81 -22.42
CA TYR A 8 3.12 -11.05 -23.27
C TYR A 8 1.82 -10.84 -22.47
N ALA A 9 1.72 -11.45 -21.28
CA ALA A 9 0.54 -11.35 -20.42
C ALA A 9 0.28 -9.90 -19.97
N ILE A 10 1.33 -9.15 -19.60
CA ILE A 10 1.22 -7.73 -19.26
C ILE A 10 0.67 -6.93 -20.45
N LYS A 11 1.23 -7.14 -21.64
CA LYS A 11 0.78 -6.45 -22.88
C LYS A 11 -0.68 -6.74 -23.18
N GLN A 12 -1.10 -8.00 -23.09
CA GLN A 12 -2.51 -8.39 -23.31
C GLN A 12 -3.45 -7.70 -22.31
N THR A 13 -3.05 -7.65 -21.03
CA THR A 13 -3.84 -7.00 -19.98
C THR A 13 -3.94 -5.48 -20.20
N LEU A 14 -2.88 -4.83 -20.68
CA LEU A 14 -2.91 -3.40 -20.98
C LEU A 14 -3.86 -3.06 -22.15
N HIS A 15 -3.97 -3.94 -23.16
CA HIS A 15 -4.84 -3.72 -24.31
C HIS A 15 -6.31 -4.03 -24.03
N ASN A 16 -6.62 -4.83 -23.02
CA ASN A 16 -7.99 -5.24 -22.72
C ASN A 16 -8.38 -4.88 -21.28
N LYS A 17 -9.17 -3.82 -21.11
CA LYS A 17 -9.65 -3.33 -19.81
C LYS A 17 -10.52 -4.32 -19.01
N LYS A 18 -10.97 -5.41 -19.63
CA LYS A 18 -11.78 -6.46 -18.98
C LYS A 18 -10.94 -7.63 -18.48
N THR A 19 -9.62 -7.55 -18.57
CA THR A 19 -8.70 -8.61 -18.15
C THR A 19 -7.90 -8.18 -16.93
N ALA A 20 -7.49 -9.16 -16.14
CA ALA A 20 -6.56 -8.98 -15.02
C ALA A 20 -5.42 -9.98 -15.15
N LEU A 21 -4.22 -9.59 -14.76
CA LEU A 21 -3.06 -10.46 -14.71
C LEU A 21 -2.99 -11.13 -13.34
N VAL A 22 -3.04 -12.46 -13.34
CA VAL A 22 -2.80 -13.29 -12.15
C VAL A 22 -1.50 -14.05 -12.37
N THR A 23 -0.55 -13.91 -11.46
CA THR A 23 0.77 -14.56 -11.56
C THR A 23 0.94 -15.64 -10.51
N GLY A 24 1.57 -16.75 -10.88
CA GLY A 24 2.09 -17.74 -9.96
C GLY A 24 3.45 -17.33 -9.37
N PRO A 25 4.01 -18.13 -8.45
CA PRO A 25 5.33 -17.88 -7.90
C PRO A 25 6.41 -18.00 -8.98
N LEU A 26 7.46 -17.19 -8.86
CA LEU A 26 8.65 -17.25 -9.72
C LEU A 26 9.88 -17.64 -8.90
N ASN A 27 10.75 -18.42 -9.49
CA ASN A 27 12.09 -18.64 -8.94
C ASN A 27 12.95 -17.39 -9.22
N LYS A 28 13.08 -16.52 -8.22
CA LYS A 28 13.82 -15.25 -8.36
C LYS A 28 15.29 -15.46 -8.66
N GLU A 29 15.94 -16.46 -8.07
CA GLU A 29 17.37 -16.73 -8.28
C GLU A 29 17.67 -17.05 -9.74
N MET A 30 16.84 -17.88 -10.36
CA MET A 30 16.98 -18.21 -11.78
C MET A 30 16.76 -16.99 -12.69
N ILE A 31 15.85 -16.10 -12.32
CA ILE A 31 15.61 -14.89 -13.13
C ILE A 31 16.73 -13.90 -12.96
N ILE A 32 17.21 -13.67 -11.72
CA ILE A 32 18.34 -12.77 -11.41
C ILE A 32 19.63 -13.23 -12.10
N SER A 33 19.83 -14.53 -12.27
CA SER A 33 20.99 -15.05 -13.02
C SER A 33 21.01 -14.62 -14.49
N ILE A 34 19.84 -14.33 -15.09
CA ILE A 34 19.65 -13.89 -16.48
C ILE A 34 19.47 -12.37 -16.56
N ASP A 35 18.66 -11.79 -15.68
CA ASP A 35 18.43 -10.34 -15.56
C ASP A 35 18.67 -9.87 -14.13
N LYS A 36 19.90 -9.38 -13.89
CA LYS A 36 20.34 -8.85 -12.58
C LYS A 36 19.48 -7.68 -12.06
N LYS A 37 18.64 -7.07 -12.90
CA LYS A 37 17.77 -5.95 -12.55
C LYS A 37 16.37 -6.41 -12.11
N PHE A 38 16.10 -7.69 -12.18
CA PHE A 38 14.81 -8.22 -11.73
C PHE A 38 14.75 -8.26 -10.21
N THR A 39 13.87 -7.47 -9.59
CA THR A 39 13.67 -7.39 -8.14
C THR A 39 12.40 -8.11 -7.69
N GLY A 40 11.41 -8.23 -8.58
CA GLY A 40 10.14 -8.91 -8.32
C GLY A 40 9.08 -8.56 -9.35
N HIS A 41 7.91 -9.21 -9.25
CA HIS A 41 6.78 -8.95 -10.15
C HIS A 41 6.36 -7.47 -10.12
N THR A 42 6.23 -6.89 -8.93
CA THR A 42 5.71 -5.53 -8.76
C THR A 42 6.55 -4.50 -9.51
N GLU A 43 7.85 -4.51 -9.28
CA GLU A 43 8.79 -3.58 -9.90
C GLU A 43 8.93 -3.84 -11.40
N TYR A 44 8.90 -5.12 -11.79
CA TYR A 44 8.95 -5.51 -13.19
C TYR A 44 7.71 -5.03 -13.96
N ILE A 45 6.51 -5.28 -13.42
CA ILE A 45 5.24 -4.82 -14.00
C ILE A 45 5.21 -3.29 -14.06
N GLN A 46 5.62 -2.60 -12.98
CA GLN A 46 5.71 -1.14 -12.96
C GLN A 46 6.56 -0.60 -14.10
N LYS A 47 7.75 -1.20 -14.31
CA LYS A 47 8.67 -0.82 -15.40
C LYS A 47 8.04 -0.99 -16.77
N ILE A 48 7.43 -2.15 -17.04
CA ILE A 48 6.83 -2.46 -18.35
C ILE A 48 5.61 -1.57 -18.62
N THR A 49 4.78 -1.34 -17.60
CA THR A 49 3.58 -0.50 -17.72
C THR A 49 3.89 0.99 -17.68
N LYS A 50 5.13 1.37 -17.39
CA LYS A 50 5.55 2.78 -17.19
C LYS A 50 4.70 3.51 -16.16
N SER A 51 4.22 2.78 -15.14
CA SER A 51 3.42 3.37 -14.06
C SER A 51 4.31 4.23 -13.17
N ASN A 52 3.86 5.45 -12.88
CA ASN A 52 4.63 6.40 -12.06
C ASN A 52 4.81 5.90 -10.62
N ASP A 53 3.82 5.19 -10.09
CA ASP A 53 3.85 4.62 -8.74
C ASP A 53 2.97 3.36 -8.66
N VAL A 54 3.26 2.51 -7.68
CA VAL A 54 2.50 1.30 -7.37
C VAL A 54 2.16 1.26 -5.90
N LEU A 55 1.06 0.58 -5.56
CA LEU A 55 0.65 0.36 -4.19
C LEU A 55 0.48 -1.13 -3.97
N MET A 56 1.25 -1.68 -3.03
CA MET A 56 1.02 -3.05 -2.56
C MET A 56 -0.17 -3.06 -1.61
N MET A 57 -1.14 -3.91 -1.90
CA MET A 57 -2.28 -4.16 -1.04
C MET A 57 -2.51 -5.65 -0.91
N LEU A 58 -2.74 -6.10 0.31
CA LEU A 58 -3.20 -7.46 0.60
C LEU A 58 -4.65 -7.37 1.10
N ALA A 59 -5.46 -8.31 0.67
CA ALA A 59 -6.88 -8.31 0.99
C ALA A 59 -7.35 -9.72 1.40
N SER A 60 -8.23 -9.75 2.38
CA SER A 60 -9.07 -10.88 2.74
C SER A 60 -10.52 -10.43 2.75
N ASP A 61 -11.44 -11.33 3.05
CA ASP A 61 -12.86 -10.98 3.19
C ASP A 61 -13.11 -9.96 4.31
N GLN A 62 -12.28 -9.97 5.35
CA GLN A 62 -12.45 -9.15 6.53
C GLN A 62 -11.62 -7.86 6.54
N LEU A 63 -10.50 -7.83 5.81
CA LEU A 63 -9.50 -6.76 5.95
C LEU A 63 -8.74 -6.50 4.67
N ARG A 64 -8.58 -5.22 4.31
CA ARG A 64 -7.67 -4.76 3.26
C ARG A 64 -6.60 -3.89 3.90
N VAL A 65 -5.34 -4.24 3.67
CA VAL A 65 -4.18 -3.46 4.14
C VAL A 65 -3.31 -3.05 2.97
N ALA A 66 -2.97 -1.78 2.89
CA ALA A 66 -2.04 -1.22 1.92
C ALA A 66 -0.79 -0.71 2.62
N LEU A 67 0.31 -0.61 1.90
CA LEU A 67 1.62 -0.29 2.43
C LEU A 67 2.17 1.01 1.84
N ALA A 68 2.56 1.95 2.70
CA ALA A 68 3.27 3.15 2.26
C ALA A 68 4.70 2.81 1.81
N THR A 69 5.40 1.97 2.59
CA THR A 69 6.70 1.40 2.23
C THR A 69 6.61 -0.13 2.26
N THR A 70 7.37 -0.81 1.40
CA THR A 70 7.33 -2.27 1.26
C THR A 70 8.62 -2.91 1.80
N HIS A 71 9.48 -3.41 0.93
CA HIS A 71 10.65 -4.24 1.28
C HIS A 71 11.90 -3.36 1.48
N ILE A 72 11.86 -2.46 2.45
CA ILE A 72 13.02 -1.64 2.85
C ILE A 72 13.43 -1.96 4.30
N PRO A 73 14.70 -1.79 4.67
CA PRO A 73 15.14 -1.94 6.06
C PRO A 73 14.36 -1.03 7.01
N ILE A 74 14.04 -1.52 8.21
CA ILE A 74 13.25 -0.75 9.18
C ILE A 74 13.89 0.60 9.52
N LYS A 75 15.21 0.68 9.56
CA LYS A 75 15.98 1.92 9.80
C LYS A 75 15.74 3.01 8.76
N ASP A 76 15.31 2.64 7.55
CA ASP A 76 15.12 3.56 6.43
C ASP A 76 13.64 3.99 6.28
N VAL A 77 12.72 3.36 7.03
CA VAL A 77 11.29 3.65 6.95
C VAL A 77 11.00 5.11 7.28
N ALA A 78 11.47 5.60 8.43
CA ALA A 78 11.20 6.97 8.88
C ALA A 78 11.65 8.02 7.85
N LYS A 79 12.82 7.82 7.23
CA LYS A 79 13.36 8.72 6.20
C LYS A 79 12.56 8.67 4.91
N THR A 80 11.92 7.54 4.61
CA THR A 80 11.12 7.34 3.39
C THR A 80 9.72 7.94 3.53
N ILE A 81 9.18 8.05 4.75
CA ILE A 81 7.86 8.62 4.99
C ILE A 81 7.91 10.14 4.76
N THR A 82 7.38 10.57 3.64
CA THR A 82 7.23 11.99 3.27
C THR A 82 5.75 12.32 3.08
N LYS A 83 5.44 13.61 3.12
CA LYS A 83 4.08 14.11 2.83
C LYS A 83 3.61 13.67 1.44
N GLU A 84 4.47 13.78 0.45
CA GLU A 84 4.20 13.44 -0.96
C GLU A 84 3.94 11.94 -1.11
N LEU A 85 4.74 11.10 -0.46
CA LEU A 85 4.53 9.65 -0.47
C LEU A 85 3.12 9.30 0.05
N ILE A 86 2.75 9.81 1.22
CA ILE A 86 1.44 9.52 1.82
C ILE A 86 0.31 10.00 0.91
N ILE A 87 0.42 11.23 0.35
CA ILE A 87 -0.58 11.75 -0.59
C ILE A 87 -0.74 10.83 -1.79
N ASN A 88 0.36 10.39 -2.40
CA ASN A 88 0.32 9.54 -3.58
C ASN A 88 -0.28 8.18 -3.27
N LYS A 89 0.17 7.51 -2.20
CA LYS A 89 -0.35 6.18 -1.81
C LYS A 89 -1.84 6.21 -1.48
N VAL A 90 -2.31 7.22 -0.73
CA VAL A 90 -3.74 7.36 -0.42
C VAL A 90 -4.57 7.64 -1.68
N LYS A 91 -4.06 8.46 -2.62
CA LYS A 91 -4.77 8.71 -3.88
C LYS A 91 -4.92 7.45 -4.73
N ILE A 92 -3.86 6.64 -4.87
CA ILE A 92 -3.90 5.37 -5.58
C ILE A 92 -4.95 4.46 -4.91
N LEU A 93 -4.84 4.29 -3.58
CA LEU A 93 -5.76 3.46 -2.81
C LEU A 93 -7.21 3.89 -2.97
N ASN A 94 -7.51 5.18 -2.77
CA ASN A 94 -8.86 5.72 -2.93
C ASN A 94 -9.43 5.52 -4.33
N ASN A 95 -8.62 5.75 -5.36
CA ASN A 95 -9.03 5.57 -6.75
C ASN A 95 -9.32 4.10 -7.07
N ASP A 96 -8.44 3.20 -6.65
CA ASP A 96 -8.59 1.77 -6.92
C ASP A 96 -9.75 1.14 -6.12
N LEU A 97 -9.97 1.56 -4.88
CA LEU A 97 -11.16 1.16 -4.11
C LEU A 97 -12.46 1.58 -4.81
N LYS A 98 -12.49 2.76 -5.43
CA LYS A 98 -13.66 3.20 -6.23
C LYS A 98 -13.85 2.38 -7.49
N ILE A 99 -12.78 2.21 -8.27
CA ILE A 99 -12.88 1.64 -9.62
C ILE A 99 -12.92 0.11 -9.59
N LYS A 100 -12.04 -0.51 -8.78
CA LYS A 100 -11.84 -1.97 -8.79
C LYS A 100 -12.70 -2.68 -7.76
N PHE A 101 -13.03 -2.02 -6.64
CA PHE A 101 -13.86 -2.57 -5.57
C PHE A 101 -15.28 -2.00 -5.54
N ASN A 102 -15.59 -1.07 -6.45
CA ASN A 102 -16.92 -0.42 -6.56
C ASN A 102 -17.40 0.25 -5.27
N ILE A 103 -16.49 0.80 -4.47
CA ILE A 103 -16.80 1.50 -3.22
C ILE A 103 -16.89 2.99 -3.52
N LYS A 104 -18.11 3.56 -3.52
CA LYS A 104 -18.36 4.95 -3.95
C LYS A 104 -17.60 5.99 -3.11
N ASN A 105 -17.53 5.81 -1.81
CA ASN A 105 -16.87 6.74 -0.88
C ASN A 105 -15.96 5.97 0.10
N PRO A 106 -14.80 5.47 -0.35
CA PRO A 106 -13.94 4.64 0.48
C PRO A 106 -13.55 5.35 1.78
N HIS A 107 -13.70 4.67 2.92
CA HIS A 107 -13.16 5.10 4.19
C HIS A 107 -11.79 4.47 4.42
N ILE A 108 -10.74 5.27 4.35
CA ILE A 108 -9.36 4.83 4.49
C ILE A 108 -8.85 5.26 5.87
N LYS A 109 -8.42 4.31 6.69
CA LYS A 109 -7.74 4.59 7.94
C LYS A 109 -6.22 4.50 7.75
N VAL A 110 -5.51 5.55 8.18
CA VAL A 110 -4.05 5.66 8.03
C VAL A 110 -3.41 5.49 9.39
N LEU A 111 -2.43 4.61 9.49
CA LEU A 111 -1.70 4.40 10.74
C LEU A 111 -0.64 5.48 10.94
N GLY A 112 -0.29 5.75 12.18
CA GLY A 112 0.94 6.48 12.51
C GLY A 112 2.16 5.60 12.27
N LEU A 113 3.33 6.21 12.16
CA LEU A 113 4.61 5.50 12.11
C LEU A 113 5.07 5.10 13.51
N ASN A 114 4.97 6.07 14.43
CA ASN A 114 5.48 5.92 15.78
C ASN A 114 4.41 5.38 16.75
N PRO A 115 4.81 4.80 17.89
CA PRO A 115 3.87 4.42 18.95
C PRO A 115 2.94 5.57 19.31
N HIS A 116 1.67 5.24 19.57
CA HIS A 116 0.60 6.20 19.90
C HIS A 116 0.47 7.35 18.88
N ALA A 117 0.79 7.08 17.60
CA ALA A 117 0.80 8.07 16.52
C ALA A 117 1.63 9.32 16.89
N GLY A 118 2.79 9.09 17.54
CA GLY A 118 3.79 10.10 17.87
C GLY A 118 3.48 10.98 19.08
N GLU A 119 2.38 10.76 19.82
CA GLU A 119 1.98 11.56 21.00
C GLU A 119 2.20 13.06 20.85
N ASN A 120 1.73 13.63 19.73
CA ASN A 120 1.93 15.05 19.41
C ASN A 120 3.41 15.48 19.32
N GLY A 121 4.27 14.58 18.85
CA GLY A 121 5.69 14.85 18.62
C GLY A 121 6.60 14.51 19.82
N LYS A 122 6.05 13.91 20.87
CA LYS A 122 6.85 13.43 22.01
C LYS A 122 7.59 12.14 21.68
N ILE A 123 7.02 11.31 20.79
CA ILE A 123 7.57 10.05 20.33
C ILE A 123 7.69 10.12 18.79
N GLY A 124 8.73 10.80 18.32
CA GLY A 124 8.93 11.02 16.89
C GLY A 124 8.14 12.20 16.34
N SER A 125 8.56 12.71 15.21
CA SER A 125 8.01 13.92 14.58
C SER A 125 7.35 13.67 13.22
N GLU A 126 7.44 12.46 12.68
CA GLU A 126 6.99 12.10 11.32
C GLU A 126 5.50 12.33 11.13
N GLU A 127 4.70 12.09 12.17
CA GLU A 127 3.26 12.38 12.15
C GLU A 127 2.99 13.87 12.01
N LEU A 128 3.74 14.72 12.70
CA LEU A 128 3.56 16.17 12.65
C LEU A 128 4.08 16.77 11.36
N LEU A 129 5.25 16.31 10.90
CA LEU A 129 5.94 16.89 9.75
C LEU A 129 5.40 16.39 8.41
N HIS A 130 4.95 15.12 8.36
CA HIS A 130 4.63 14.48 7.10
C HIS A 130 3.20 13.92 7.05
N ILE A 131 2.80 13.05 8.00
CA ILE A 131 1.56 12.29 7.89
C ILE A 131 0.34 13.20 8.09
N LYS A 132 0.26 13.94 9.22
CA LYS A 132 -0.87 14.84 9.50
C LYS A 132 -1.07 15.92 8.42
N PRO A 133 -0.03 16.60 7.91
CA PRO A 133 -0.19 17.54 6.80
C PRO A 133 -0.72 16.89 5.53
N ALA A 134 -0.23 15.68 5.17
CA ALA A 134 -0.74 14.95 4.02
C ALA A 134 -2.23 14.64 4.14
N LEU A 135 -2.66 14.14 5.29
CA LEU A 135 -4.06 13.77 5.54
C LEU A 135 -4.99 14.99 5.59
N LYS A 136 -4.52 16.12 6.12
CA LYS A 136 -5.28 17.39 6.05
C LYS A 136 -5.52 17.83 4.61
N ASP A 137 -4.50 17.76 3.75
CA ASP A 137 -4.62 18.12 2.34
C ASP A 137 -5.55 17.17 1.56
N LEU A 138 -5.49 15.88 1.85
CA LEU A 138 -6.37 14.87 1.26
C LEU A 138 -7.84 15.10 1.67
N ARG A 139 -8.10 15.42 2.93
CA ARG A 139 -9.45 15.74 3.43
C ARG A 139 -10.01 17.01 2.79
N ARG A 140 -9.18 18.04 2.58
CA ARG A 140 -9.58 19.24 1.82
C ARG A 140 -10.01 18.90 0.39
N LYS A 141 -9.42 17.85 -0.20
CA LYS A 141 -9.82 17.30 -1.51
C LYS A 141 -10.99 16.31 -1.44
N LYS A 142 -11.70 16.28 -0.31
CA LYS A 142 -12.89 15.41 -0.07
C LYS A 142 -12.57 13.91 -0.16
N ILE A 143 -11.34 13.50 0.10
CA ILE A 143 -10.99 12.09 0.30
C ILE A 143 -11.31 11.74 1.76
N ASN A 144 -12.12 10.68 1.95
CA ASN A 144 -12.52 10.22 3.28
C ASN A 144 -11.39 9.40 3.92
N VAL A 145 -10.51 10.11 4.62
CA VAL A 145 -9.33 9.54 5.26
C VAL A 145 -9.27 9.96 6.72
N SER A 146 -8.87 9.04 7.62
CA SER A 146 -8.69 9.35 9.03
C SER A 146 -7.48 10.26 9.27
N MET A 147 -7.39 10.88 10.44
CA MET A 147 -6.10 11.33 10.97
C MET A 147 -5.29 10.10 11.40
N PRO A 148 -3.96 10.22 11.63
CA PRO A 148 -3.16 9.04 11.93
C PRO A 148 -3.64 8.34 13.20
N LEU A 149 -3.88 7.05 13.10
CA LEU A 149 -4.30 6.19 14.21
C LEU A 149 -3.09 5.51 14.84
N SER A 150 -3.16 5.26 16.10
CA SER A 150 -2.20 4.38 16.79
C SER A 150 -2.37 2.95 16.29
N ALA A 151 -1.27 2.29 15.91
CA ALA A 151 -1.33 0.97 15.29
C ALA A 151 -1.87 -0.12 16.24
N ASP A 152 -1.60 0.00 17.55
CA ASP A 152 -2.05 -0.94 18.58
C ASP A 152 -3.58 -0.96 18.76
N THR A 153 -4.28 0.12 18.45
CA THR A 153 -5.74 0.23 18.59
C THR A 153 -6.48 0.30 17.24
N ALA A 154 -5.72 0.42 16.15
CA ALA A 154 -6.29 0.64 14.82
C ALA A 154 -7.21 -0.50 14.34
N PHE A 155 -6.91 -1.74 14.72
CA PHE A 155 -7.62 -2.93 14.27
C PHE A 155 -8.68 -3.44 15.28
N SER A 156 -9.20 -2.54 16.13
CA SER A 156 -10.35 -2.87 16.97
C SER A 156 -11.58 -3.26 16.12
N LYS A 157 -12.48 -4.09 16.67
CA LYS A 157 -13.69 -4.55 15.97
C LYS A 157 -14.45 -3.40 15.31
N LYS A 158 -14.69 -2.32 16.05
CA LYS A 158 -15.33 -1.11 15.53
C LYS A 158 -14.60 -0.53 14.31
N ASN A 159 -13.28 -0.43 14.40
CA ASN A 159 -12.49 0.10 13.29
C ASN A 159 -12.51 -0.80 12.06
N LEU A 160 -12.53 -2.12 12.25
CA LEU A 160 -12.65 -3.07 11.14
C LEU A 160 -13.99 -2.95 10.41
N GLU A 161 -15.09 -2.82 11.16
CA GLU A 161 -16.44 -2.69 10.60
C GLU A 161 -16.64 -1.36 9.82
N GLU A 162 -15.97 -0.29 10.22
CA GLU A 162 -16.14 1.06 9.63
C GLU A 162 -15.14 1.37 8.50
N THR A 163 -14.24 0.45 8.14
CA THR A 163 -13.08 0.76 7.30
C THR A 163 -13.02 -0.10 6.04
N ASP A 164 -12.88 0.54 4.91
CA ASP A 164 -12.72 -0.16 3.63
C ASP A 164 -11.27 -0.62 3.39
N ALA A 165 -10.29 0.15 3.86
CA ALA A 165 -8.88 -0.23 3.82
C ALA A 165 -8.03 0.55 4.83
N PHE A 166 -6.96 -0.09 5.30
CA PHE A 166 -5.94 0.54 6.14
C PHE A 166 -4.67 0.82 5.33
N LEU A 167 -4.04 1.96 5.56
CA LEU A 167 -2.70 2.25 5.06
C LEU A 167 -1.70 2.18 6.21
N GLY A 168 -0.85 1.15 6.21
CA GLY A 168 0.28 1.03 7.13
C GLY A 168 1.52 1.74 6.59
N MET A 169 2.39 2.14 7.51
CA MET A 169 3.63 2.82 7.13
C MET A 169 4.68 1.85 6.63
N TYR A 170 4.72 0.62 7.14
CA TYR A 170 5.67 -0.43 6.76
C TYR A 170 5.06 -1.83 6.86
N HIS A 171 5.75 -2.78 6.25
CA HIS A 171 5.31 -4.15 6.03
C HIS A 171 4.81 -4.84 7.32
N ASP A 172 5.67 -4.93 8.35
CA ASP A 172 5.35 -5.70 9.56
C ASP A 172 4.42 -4.95 10.53
N GLN A 173 4.01 -3.73 10.20
CA GLN A 173 2.98 -3.01 10.96
C GLN A 173 1.57 -3.59 10.73
N VAL A 174 1.30 -4.12 9.56
CA VAL A 174 -0.07 -4.50 9.15
C VAL A 174 -0.20 -5.96 8.71
N LEU A 175 0.84 -6.56 8.14
CA LEU A 175 0.74 -7.93 7.63
C LEU A 175 0.55 -9.00 8.71
N PRO A 176 1.20 -8.93 9.88
CA PRO A 176 0.92 -9.87 10.97
C PRO A 176 -0.55 -9.87 11.39
N VAL A 177 -1.17 -8.68 11.45
CA VAL A 177 -2.60 -8.54 11.79
C VAL A 177 -3.48 -9.18 10.72
N LEU A 178 -3.23 -8.89 9.45
CA LEU A 178 -3.97 -9.51 8.35
C LEU A 178 -3.87 -11.03 8.40
N LYS A 179 -2.66 -11.56 8.58
CA LYS A 179 -2.43 -13.01 8.64
C LYS A 179 -3.10 -13.64 9.86
N ALA A 180 -3.05 -12.99 11.01
CA ALA A 180 -3.68 -13.50 12.23
C ALA A 180 -5.22 -13.54 12.14
N LEU A 181 -5.83 -12.63 11.37
CA LEU A 181 -7.29 -12.57 11.21
C LEU A 181 -7.81 -13.43 10.04
N SER A 182 -6.96 -13.80 9.10
CA SER A 182 -7.41 -14.33 7.80
C SER A 182 -6.78 -15.66 7.39
N PHE A 183 -5.88 -16.22 8.18
CA PHE A 183 -5.19 -17.49 7.91
C PHE A 183 -5.22 -18.46 9.07
#